data_5d9218b2c7b683954d9b8a1541dec891
#
_entry.id   5d9218b2c7b683954d9b8a1541dec891
#
_cell.length_a   1.000
_cell.length_b   1.000
_cell.length_c   1.000
_cell.angle_alpha   90.00
_cell.angle_beta   90.00
_cell.angle_gamma   90.00
#
_symmetry.space_group_name_H-M   'P 1'
#
loop_
_entity.id
_entity.type
_entity.pdbx_description
1 polymer ?
#
loop_
_entity_poly.entity_id
_entity_poly.type
_entity_poly.pdbx_seq_one_letter_code
_entity_poly.pdbx_strand_id
1 'polypeptide(L)'
;REIKKDGSFGPIYFIYYNHAFNEKNTSYPYFKRSKDKEFVKACQEILDNPRYRMQWVEEADRNDPLIPLHKEYKAYCDYTLPDGRLVSLWKHALTSISEDGGNTWAQPVERAKGFVNSNAKIWGQRLSDGTYATVYNPSEFRWPLAISLSKDGLEYTTLNLVHGEITPMRY
;
A
#
# COMPACT_ATOMS: atom_id res chain seq x y z
N ARG A 1 11.06 -13.59 1.95
CA ARG A 1 12.31 -14.33 1.69
C ARG A 1 13.49 -13.49 2.15
N GLU A 2 14.43 -14.13 2.82
CA GLU A 2 15.72 -13.53 3.17
C GLU A 2 16.50 -13.20 1.89
N ILE A 3 17.13 -12.04 1.84
CA ILE A 3 18.06 -11.63 0.78
C ILE A 3 19.41 -11.42 1.44
N LYS A 4 20.42 -12.18 1.01
CA LYS A 4 21.76 -12.12 1.55
C LYS A 4 22.55 -10.94 0.99
N LYS A 5 23.67 -10.60 1.64
CA LYS A 5 24.51 -9.47 1.22
C LYS A 5 25.05 -9.57 -0.21
N ASP A 6 25.22 -10.79 -0.73
CA ASP A 6 25.65 -11.07 -2.10
C ASP A 6 24.49 -11.04 -3.12
N GLY A 7 23.26 -10.70 -2.68
CA GLY A 7 22.07 -10.67 -3.49
C GLY A 7 21.41 -12.04 -3.70
N SER A 8 21.98 -13.12 -3.19
CA SER A 8 21.35 -14.44 -3.29
C SER A 8 20.15 -14.57 -2.38
N PHE A 9 19.22 -15.46 -2.77
CA PHE A 9 18.01 -15.71 -1.97
C PHE A 9 18.26 -16.79 -0.91
N GLY A 10 17.96 -16.43 0.33
CA GLY A 10 17.88 -17.35 1.44
C GLY A 10 16.52 -18.05 1.56
N PRO A 11 16.26 -18.71 2.69
CA PRO A 11 15.01 -19.38 2.96
C PRO A 11 13.80 -18.46 2.91
N ILE A 12 12.63 -19.05 2.71
CA ILE A 12 11.34 -18.36 2.84
C ILE A 12 10.88 -18.47 4.28
N TYR A 13 10.43 -17.34 4.84
CA TYR A 13 9.85 -17.27 6.16
C TYR A 13 8.48 -16.63 6.13
N PHE A 14 7.61 -17.04 7.03
CA PHE A 14 6.39 -16.34 7.36
C PHE A 14 6.71 -15.18 8.30
N ILE A 15 6.19 -13.99 8.00
CA ILE A 15 6.40 -12.80 8.85
C ILE A 15 5.23 -12.64 9.81
N TYR A 16 4.01 -12.92 9.35
CA TYR A 16 2.81 -12.72 10.13
C TYR A 16 1.81 -13.87 9.93
N TYR A 17 1.31 -14.42 11.01
CA TYR A 17 0.24 -15.40 11.01
C TYR A 17 -1.09 -14.73 11.32
N ASN A 18 -2.14 -15.13 10.61
CA ASN A 18 -3.51 -14.73 10.83
C ASN A 18 -4.45 -15.95 10.67
N HIS A 19 -5.76 -15.71 10.62
CA HIS A 19 -6.71 -16.82 10.46
C HIS A 19 -6.59 -17.55 9.12
N ALA A 20 -6.17 -16.87 8.05
CA ALA A 20 -6.01 -17.45 6.71
C ALA A 20 -4.67 -18.20 6.55
N PHE A 21 -3.61 -17.71 7.19
CA PHE A 21 -2.26 -18.25 7.07
C PHE A 21 -1.62 -18.41 8.45
N ASN A 22 -1.37 -19.64 8.85
CA ASN A 22 -0.81 -20.00 10.15
C ASN A 22 0.02 -21.30 10.05
N GLU A 23 0.54 -21.77 11.17
CA GLU A 23 1.39 -22.98 11.22
C GLU A 23 0.71 -24.26 10.71
N LYS A 24 -0.63 -24.32 10.69
CA LYS A 24 -1.38 -25.48 10.25
C LYS A 24 -1.51 -25.57 8.72
N ASN A 25 -1.44 -24.43 8.02
CA ASN A 25 -1.67 -24.37 6.58
C ASN A 25 -0.47 -23.82 5.78
N THR A 26 0.71 -23.71 6.39
CA THR A 26 1.95 -23.37 5.71
C THR A 26 3.11 -24.24 6.19
N SER A 27 3.98 -24.62 5.28
CA SER A 27 5.22 -25.34 5.57
C SER A 27 6.42 -24.39 5.85
N TYR A 28 6.23 -23.09 5.67
CA TYR A 28 7.30 -22.12 5.89
C TYR A 28 7.45 -21.78 7.37
N PRO A 29 8.69 -21.72 7.89
CA PRO A 29 8.90 -21.37 9.29
C PRO A 29 8.60 -19.88 9.55
N TYR A 30 8.25 -19.57 10.78
CA TYR A 30 8.10 -18.19 11.22
C TYR A 30 9.45 -17.48 11.25
N PHE A 31 9.50 -16.21 10.88
CA PHE A 31 10.75 -15.45 10.69
C PHE A 31 11.68 -15.45 11.91
N LYS A 32 11.13 -15.53 13.13
CA LYS A 32 11.91 -15.60 14.38
C LYS A 32 12.78 -16.87 14.48
N ARG A 33 12.57 -17.86 13.61
CA ARG A 33 13.41 -19.06 13.51
C ARG A 33 14.64 -18.86 12.61
N SER A 34 14.78 -17.71 11.93
CA SER A 34 15.98 -17.40 11.17
C SER A 34 17.20 -17.25 12.08
N LYS A 35 18.35 -17.72 11.60
CA LYS A 35 19.64 -17.51 12.28
C LYS A 35 20.21 -16.12 11.97
N ASP A 36 19.72 -15.44 10.95
CA ASP A 36 20.09 -14.08 10.60
C ASP A 36 19.36 -13.08 11.49
N LYS A 37 20.08 -12.52 12.45
CA LYS A 37 19.53 -11.58 13.42
C LYS A 37 19.08 -10.25 12.79
N GLU A 38 19.80 -9.80 11.76
CA GLU A 38 19.44 -8.57 11.03
C GLU A 38 18.15 -8.75 10.24
N PHE A 39 17.99 -9.91 9.60
CA PHE A 39 16.73 -10.27 8.96
C PHE A 39 15.56 -10.32 9.95
N VAL A 40 15.76 -10.94 11.13
CA VAL A 40 14.73 -11.00 12.18
C VAL A 40 14.36 -9.60 12.66
N LYS A 41 15.37 -8.73 12.86
CA LYS A 41 15.14 -7.34 13.26
C LYS A 41 14.34 -6.57 12.21
N ALA A 42 14.73 -6.66 10.93
CA ALA A 42 14.01 -6.00 9.83
C ALA A 42 12.55 -6.48 9.71
N CYS A 43 12.30 -7.79 9.88
CA CYS A 43 10.93 -8.32 9.92
C CYS A 43 10.12 -7.77 11.09
N GLN A 44 10.73 -7.63 12.26
CA GLN A 44 10.05 -7.07 13.42
C GLN A 44 9.74 -5.58 13.22
N GLU A 45 10.65 -4.80 12.63
CA GLU A 45 10.44 -3.39 12.29
C GLU A 45 9.25 -3.21 11.33
N ILE A 46 9.08 -4.12 10.35
CA ILE A 46 7.89 -4.13 9.48
C ILE A 46 6.61 -4.35 10.30
N LEU A 47 6.62 -5.29 11.25
CA LEU A 47 5.46 -5.60 12.08
C LEU A 47 5.12 -4.46 13.06
N ASP A 48 6.12 -3.76 13.55
CA ASP A 48 5.94 -2.68 14.53
C ASP A 48 5.51 -1.37 13.85
N ASN A 49 5.73 -1.23 12.55
CA ASN A 49 5.36 -0.03 11.80
C ASN A 49 3.92 -0.14 11.28
N PRO A 50 2.99 0.73 11.73
CA PRO A 50 1.58 0.65 11.34
C PRO A 50 1.38 0.86 9.83
N ARG A 51 2.22 1.67 9.17
CA ARG A 51 2.15 1.92 7.72
C ARG A 51 2.41 0.65 6.93
N TYR A 52 3.48 -0.08 7.28
CA TYR A 52 3.82 -1.33 6.57
C TYR A 52 2.79 -2.42 6.82
N ARG A 53 2.26 -2.52 8.03
CA ARG A 53 1.19 -3.49 8.34
C ARG A 53 -0.04 -3.28 7.48
N MET A 54 -0.48 -2.03 7.33
CA MET A 54 -1.67 -1.72 6.54
C MET A 54 -1.53 -2.09 5.07
N GLN A 55 -0.34 -1.98 4.49
CA GLN A 55 -0.14 -2.28 3.07
C GLN A 55 -0.37 -3.75 2.69
N TRP A 56 -0.12 -4.67 3.61
CA TRP A 56 -0.15 -6.09 3.27
C TRP A 56 -1.03 -6.97 4.16
N VAL A 57 -1.30 -6.57 5.39
CA VAL A 57 -2.18 -7.34 6.28
C VAL A 57 -3.64 -7.20 5.84
N GLU A 58 -4.10 -6.03 5.44
CA GLU A 58 -5.48 -5.77 5.04
C GLU A 58 -5.97 -6.63 3.86
N GLU A 59 -5.08 -6.99 2.94
CA GLU A 59 -5.42 -7.84 1.79
C GLU A 59 -5.61 -9.30 2.20
N ALA A 60 -4.93 -9.74 3.24
CA ALA A 60 -5.01 -11.11 3.74
C ALA A 60 -6.21 -11.29 4.69
N ASP A 61 -6.41 -10.35 5.60
CA ASP A 61 -7.47 -10.43 6.61
C ASP A 61 -7.93 -9.06 7.09
N ARG A 62 -9.07 -8.63 6.61
CA ARG A 62 -9.67 -7.33 6.97
C ARG A 62 -10.28 -7.28 8.37
N ASN A 63 -10.43 -8.40 9.01
CA ASN A 63 -10.89 -8.46 10.39
C ASN A 63 -9.72 -8.54 11.38
N ASP A 64 -8.48 -8.51 10.85
CA ASP A 64 -7.30 -8.57 11.69
C ASP A 64 -7.25 -7.35 12.62
N PRO A 65 -7.07 -7.57 13.94
CA PRO A 65 -7.05 -6.48 14.92
C PRO A 65 -5.87 -5.50 14.73
N LEU A 66 -4.86 -5.86 13.93
CA LEU A 66 -3.79 -4.94 13.57
C LEU A 66 -4.20 -3.88 12.54
N ILE A 67 -5.36 -4.03 11.89
CA ILE A 67 -5.87 -3.06 10.94
C ILE A 67 -6.73 -2.04 11.70
N PRO A 68 -6.28 -0.78 11.83
CA PRO A 68 -6.99 0.23 12.61
C PRO A 68 -8.21 0.83 11.90
N LEU A 69 -8.43 0.47 10.63
CA LEU A 69 -9.45 1.06 9.80
C LEU A 69 -10.52 0.06 9.37
N HIS A 70 -11.66 0.61 8.99
CA HIS A 70 -12.84 -0.15 8.61
C HIS A 70 -12.62 -1.00 7.35
N LYS A 71 -13.36 -2.11 7.22
CA LYS A 71 -13.32 -3.08 6.10
C LYS A 71 -13.44 -2.49 4.69
N GLU A 72 -13.95 -1.27 4.58
CA GLU A 72 -14.16 -0.56 3.31
C GLU A 72 -12.87 -0.06 2.69
N TYR A 73 -11.86 0.24 3.52
CA TYR A 73 -10.61 0.84 3.08
C TYR A 73 -9.63 -0.25 2.69
N LYS A 74 -9.34 -0.35 1.40
CA LYS A 74 -8.55 -1.43 0.80
C LYS A 74 -7.40 -0.91 -0.04
N ALA A 75 -6.35 -1.74 -0.12
CA ALA A 75 -5.19 -1.48 -0.95
C ALA A 75 -4.51 -0.16 -0.58
N TYR A 76 -4.18 -0.06 0.69
CA TYR A 76 -3.50 1.08 1.28
C TYR A 76 -2.17 1.39 0.59
N CYS A 77 -1.94 2.65 0.30
CA CYS A 77 -0.62 3.24 0.13
C CYS A 77 -0.59 4.62 0.77
N ASP A 78 0.58 5.15 1.03
CA ASP A 78 0.76 6.47 1.61
C ASP A 78 1.98 7.20 1.06
N TYR A 79 2.03 8.49 1.34
CA TYR A 79 3.22 9.32 1.22
C TYR A 79 3.21 10.42 2.31
N THR A 80 4.38 10.99 2.57
CA THR A 80 4.56 12.01 3.60
C THR A 80 4.56 13.40 2.98
N LEU A 81 3.81 14.33 3.57
CA LEU A 81 3.83 15.75 3.26
C LEU A 81 5.09 16.43 3.87
N PRO A 82 5.47 17.64 3.40
CA PRO A 82 6.64 18.35 3.94
C PRO A 82 6.55 18.67 5.42
N ASP A 83 5.35 18.78 5.97
CA ASP A 83 5.08 19.05 7.38
C ASP A 83 5.08 17.77 8.26
N GLY A 84 5.35 16.61 7.67
CA GLY A 84 5.41 15.33 8.37
C GLY A 84 4.10 14.55 8.44
N ARG A 85 2.97 15.15 8.05
CA ARG A 85 1.69 14.43 7.97
C ARG A 85 1.74 13.36 6.88
N LEU A 86 0.99 12.28 7.08
CA LEU A 86 0.79 11.24 6.08
C LEU A 86 -0.52 11.47 5.32
N VAL A 87 -0.49 11.26 4.03
CA VAL A 87 -1.68 11.14 3.19
C VAL A 87 -1.81 9.68 2.80
N SER A 88 -2.95 9.07 3.11
CA SER A 88 -3.31 7.73 2.66
C SER A 88 -4.11 7.77 1.39
N LEU A 89 -3.98 6.72 0.60
CA LEU A 89 -4.81 6.46 -0.56
C LEU A 89 -5.33 5.02 -0.51
N TRP A 90 -6.61 4.83 -0.81
CA TRP A 90 -7.27 3.53 -0.93
C TRP A 90 -8.05 3.44 -2.23
N LYS A 91 -8.51 2.23 -2.57
CA LYS A 91 -9.47 2.02 -3.68
C LYS A 91 -10.63 3.01 -3.59
N HIS A 92 -11.25 3.28 -4.73
CA HIS A 92 -12.33 4.26 -4.89
C HIS A 92 -11.89 5.72 -4.69
N ALA A 93 -10.60 5.98 -4.89
CA ALA A 93 -9.97 7.29 -4.67
C ALA A 93 -10.18 7.83 -3.24
N LEU A 94 -10.32 6.95 -2.25
CA LEU A 94 -10.47 7.36 -0.86
C LEU A 94 -9.13 7.87 -0.32
N THR A 95 -9.18 8.90 0.52
CA THR A 95 -8.01 9.53 1.13
C THR A 95 -8.31 10.00 2.55
N SER A 96 -7.29 10.04 3.37
CA SER A 96 -7.33 10.65 4.71
C SER A 96 -5.93 11.10 5.12
N ILE A 97 -5.86 11.89 6.17
CA ILE A 97 -4.63 12.43 6.72
C ILE A 97 -4.39 11.84 8.11
N SER A 98 -3.15 11.50 8.40
CA SER A 98 -2.68 11.12 9.72
C SER A 98 -1.61 12.10 10.20
N GLU A 99 -1.73 12.52 11.46
CA GLU A 99 -0.77 13.40 12.14
C GLU A 99 0.15 12.66 13.12
N ASP A 100 -0.08 11.35 13.30
CA ASP A 100 0.57 10.50 14.30
C ASP A 100 1.33 9.30 13.70
N GLY A 101 1.80 9.45 12.46
CA GLY A 101 2.59 8.43 11.79
C GLY A 101 1.79 7.21 11.32
N GLY A 102 0.49 7.36 11.10
CA GLY A 102 -0.38 6.31 10.60
C GLY A 102 -1.08 5.48 11.67
N ASN A 103 -1.02 5.87 12.94
CA ASN A 103 -1.75 5.19 14.01
C ASN A 103 -3.24 5.54 14.00
N THR A 104 -3.58 6.80 13.72
CA THR A 104 -4.95 7.25 13.52
C THR A 104 -5.10 8.05 12.23
N TRP A 105 -6.32 8.11 11.71
CA TRP A 105 -6.65 8.79 10.46
C TRP A 105 -7.86 9.70 10.63
N ALA A 106 -7.80 10.89 10.04
CA ALA A 106 -8.88 11.85 10.07
C ALA A 106 -10.20 11.26 9.53
N GLN A 107 -11.30 11.62 10.18
CA GLN A 107 -12.63 11.18 9.80
C GLN A 107 -13.55 12.40 9.55
N PRO A 108 -14.46 12.31 8.59
CA PRO A 108 -14.69 11.18 7.68
C PRO A 108 -13.59 11.04 6.63
N VAL A 109 -13.40 9.81 6.12
CA VAL A 109 -12.55 9.58 4.94
C VAL A 109 -13.23 10.18 3.72
N GLU A 110 -12.49 10.92 2.92
CA GLU A 110 -13.00 11.65 1.77
C GLU A 110 -12.53 11.03 0.45
N ARG A 111 -13.04 11.54 -0.66
CA ARG A 111 -12.48 11.25 -1.98
C ARG A 111 -11.36 12.23 -2.30
N ALA A 112 -10.24 11.71 -2.77
CA ALA A 112 -9.12 12.54 -3.24
C ALA A 112 -9.57 13.43 -4.39
N LYS A 113 -9.16 14.70 -4.35
CA LYS A 113 -9.53 15.68 -5.36
C LYS A 113 -8.72 15.49 -6.64
N GLY A 114 -9.40 15.58 -7.77
CA GLY A 114 -8.77 15.64 -9.08
C GLY A 114 -8.44 14.31 -9.75
N PHE A 115 -8.75 13.15 -9.11
CA PHE A 115 -8.70 11.88 -9.82
C PHE A 115 -9.84 10.92 -9.46
N VAL A 116 -10.11 9.99 -10.36
CA VAL A 116 -11.17 8.99 -10.22
C VAL A 116 -10.54 7.61 -10.27
N ASN A 117 -10.84 6.80 -9.27
CA ASN A 117 -10.47 5.39 -9.23
C ASN A 117 -11.67 4.57 -8.76
N SER A 118 -11.86 3.40 -9.35
CA SER A 118 -12.86 2.43 -8.91
C SER A 118 -12.22 1.41 -7.95
N ASN A 119 -12.20 0.14 -8.28
CA ASN A 119 -11.76 -0.91 -7.36
C ASN A 119 -10.29 -1.37 -7.58
N ALA A 120 -9.53 -0.67 -8.43
CA ALA A 120 -8.13 -0.97 -8.65
C ALA A 120 -7.24 -0.39 -7.54
N LYS A 121 -6.06 -0.97 -7.38
CA LYS A 121 -5.04 -0.42 -6.47
C LYS A 121 -4.54 0.92 -6.99
N ILE A 122 -4.15 1.78 -6.06
CA ILE A 122 -3.49 3.05 -6.32
C ILE A 122 -2.10 2.94 -5.70
N TRP A 123 -1.11 3.44 -6.41
CA TRP A 123 0.22 3.67 -5.87
C TRP A 123 0.53 5.15 -5.90
N GLY A 124 0.91 5.73 -4.78
CA GLY A 124 1.27 7.13 -4.65
C GLY A 124 2.60 7.31 -3.97
N GLN A 125 3.37 8.31 -4.42
CA GLN A 125 4.64 8.67 -3.79
C GLN A 125 5.01 10.13 -4.05
N ARG A 126 5.87 10.68 -3.20
CA ARG A 126 6.56 11.94 -3.44
C ARG A 126 7.81 11.70 -4.29
N LEU A 127 7.96 12.48 -5.36
CA LEU A 127 9.11 12.45 -6.24
C LEU A 127 10.26 13.30 -5.69
N SER A 128 11.45 13.17 -6.29
CA SER A 128 12.66 13.90 -5.88
C SER A 128 12.57 15.41 -6.06
N ASP A 129 11.74 15.89 -7.00
CA ASP A 129 11.47 17.30 -7.24
C ASP A 129 10.41 17.90 -6.30
N GLY A 130 9.86 17.07 -5.40
CA GLY A 130 8.81 17.45 -4.47
C GLY A 130 7.38 17.27 -4.97
N THR A 131 7.19 16.96 -6.25
CA THR A 131 5.88 16.64 -6.82
C THR A 131 5.38 15.29 -6.28
N TYR A 132 4.08 15.12 -6.18
CA TYR A 132 3.45 13.85 -5.84
C TYR A 132 2.88 13.21 -7.10
N ALA A 133 3.10 11.92 -7.24
CA ALA A 133 2.59 11.14 -8.36
C ALA A 133 1.74 9.99 -7.85
N THR A 134 0.60 9.75 -8.49
CA THR A 134 -0.22 8.57 -8.27
C THR A 134 -0.40 7.80 -9.57
N VAL A 135 -0.22 6.49 -9.50
CA VAL A 135 -0.44 5.57 -10.63
C VAL A 135 -1.63 4.68 -10.30
N TYR A 136 -2.58 4.62 -11.20
CA TYR A 136 -3.86 3.95 -10.97
C TYR A 136 -4.61 3.65 -12.27
N ASN A 137 -5.75 2.97 -12.16
CA ASN A 137 -6.69 2.79 -13.25
C ASN A 137 -7.90 3.72 -13.05
N PRO A 138 -8.18 4.65 -13.96
CA PRO A 138 -9.28 5.61 -13.82
C PRO A 138 -10.67 5.05 -14.13
N SER A 139 -10.78 3.77 -14.45
CA SER A 139 -12.04 3.11 -14.78
C SER A 139 -12.29 1.86 -13.95
N GLU A 140 -13.50 1.35 -13.97
CA GLU A 140 -13.89 0.09 -13.32
C GLU A 140 -13.28 -1.16 -13.97
N PHE A 141 -12.87 -1.08 -15.23
CA PHE A 141 -12.31 -2.20 -15.99
C PHE A 141 -10.81 -2.43 -15.76
N ARG A 142 -10.19 -1.67 -14.86
CA ARG A 142 -8.74 -1.68 -14.61
C ARG A 142 -7.90 -1.32 -15.85
N TRP A 143 -8.46 -0.48 -16.69
CA TRP A 143 -7.86 0.01 -17.94
C TRP A 143 -8.32 1.45 -18.20
N PRO A 144 -7.52 2.35 -18.72
CA PRO A 144 -6.07 2.25 -18.94
C PRO A 144 -5.27 2.35 -17.62
N LEU A 145 -3.94 2.28 -17.71
CA LEU A 145 -3.04 2.70 -16.63
C LEU A 145 -2.74 4.18 -16.81
N ALA A 146 -2.96 4.95 -15.78
CA ALA A 146 -2.80 6.40 -15.80
C ALA A 146 -1.92 6.88 -14.64
N ILE A 147 -1.35 8.08 -14.80
CA ILE A 147 -0.65 8.82 -13.76
C ILE A 147 -1.25 10.21 -13.61
N SER A 148 -1.49 10.61 -12.37
CA SER A 148 -1.86 11.98 -12.00
C SER A 148 -0.79 12.59 -11.12
N LEU A 149 -0.58 13.90 -11.28
CA LEU A 149 0.40 14.66 -10.52
C LEU A 149 -0.29 15.69 -9.62
N SER A 150 0.32 15.92 -8.47
CA SER A 150 -0.07 16.94 -7.49
C SER A 150 1.15 17.70 -7.00
N LYS A 151 1.01 19.01 -6.78
CA LYS A 151 2.06 19.85 -6.20
C LYS A 151 2.05 19.85 -4.68
N ASP A 152 0.89 19.68 -4.09
CA ASP A 152 0.68 19.73 -2.64
C ASP A 152 0.44 18.35 -2.01
N GLY A 153 0.25 17.31 -2.82
CA GLY A 153 -0.08 15.95 -2.37
C GLY A 153 -1.55 15.76 -1.96
N LEU A 154 -2.41 16.75 -2.20
CA LEU A 154 -3.82 16.74 -1.78
C LEU A 154 -4.77 16.89 -2.97
N GLU A 155 -4.42 17.71 -3.95
CA GLU A 155 -5.19 17.93 -5.16
C GLU A 155 -4.39 17.54 -6.40
N TYR A 156 -4.95 16.66 -7.21
CA TYR A 156 -4.32 16.16 -8.43
C TYR A 156 -4.84 16.92 -9.63
N THR A 157 -3.93 17.51 -10.41
CA THR A 157 -4.28 18.47 -11.46
C THR A 157 -4.03 17.96 -12.87
N THR A 158 -3.45 16.77 -13.02
CA THR A 158 -3.16 16.19 -14.33
C THR A 158 -3.69 14.76 -14.43
N LEU A 159 -3.95 14.33 -15.66
CA LEU A 159 -4.23 12.94 -16.01
C LEU A 159 -3.45 12.60 -17.27
N ASN A 160 -2.46 11.75 -17.14
CA ASN A 160 -1.63 11.32 -18.25
C ASN A 160 -1.75 9.81 -18.44
N LEU A 161 -1.82 9.40 -19.71
CA LEU A 161 -1.83 8.00 -20.07
C LEU A 161 -0.43 7.40 -19.93
N VAL A 162 -0.31 6.30 -19.18
CA VAL A 162 0.92 5.50 -19.06
C VAL A 162 0.88 4.33 -20.03
N HIS A 163 -0.25 3.60 -20.02
CA HIS A 163 -0.47 2.47 -20.91
C HIS A 163 -1.96 2.30 -21.17
N GLY A 164 -2.37 2.33 -22.42
CA GLY A 164 -3.78 2.37 -22.77
C GLY A 164 -4.04 2.19 -24.26
N GLU A 165 -3.34 1.26 -24.90
CA GLU A 165 -3.67 0.89 -26.26
C GLU A 165 -5.09 0.34 -26.30
N ILE A 166 -5.90 0.85 -27.22
CA ILE A 166 -7.24 0.34 -27.45
C ILE A 166 -7.07 -1.04 -28.10
N THR A 167 -7.12 -2.07 -27.28
CA THR A 167 -7.30 -3.41 -27.81
C THR A 167 -8.75 -3.52 -28.25
N PRO A 168 -9.04 -3.77 -29.53
CA PRO A 168 -10.42 -3.98 -29.96
C PRO A 168 -10.99 -5.14 -29.14
N MET A 169 -11.98 -4.85 -28.31
CA MET A 169 -12.71 -5.91 -27.63
C MET A 169 -13.38 -6.75 -28.72
N ARG A 170 -12.93 -7.98 -28.87
CA ARG A 170 -13.66 -8.97 -29.63
C ARG A 170 -14.81 -9.43 -28.73
N TYR A 171 -16.01 -9.04 -29.11
CA TYR A 171 -17.25 -9.57 -28.57
C TYR A 171 -17.47 -11.00 -29.11
#